data_6e8bf80039f677a282b87b35867bf7c7
#
_entry.id   6e8bf80039f677a282b87b35867bf7c7
#
_cell.length_a   1.000
_cell.length_b   1.000
_cell.length_c   1.000
_cell.angle_alpha   90.00
_cell.angle_beta   90.00
_cell.angle_gamma   90.00
#
_symmetry.space_group_name_H-M   'P 1'
#
loop_
_entity.id
_entity.type
_entity.pdbx_description
1 polymer ?
#
loop_
_entity_poly.entity_id
_entity_poly.type
_entity_poly.pdbx_seq_one_letter_code
_entity_poly.pdbx_strand_id
1 'polypeptide(L)'
;MTPDDFSNVPMVQLLTPDGEYGVAKQWSEYAQYIDKLTEADFLKFYRDMARMRRFDKEAEALQRQGQLGLWIPAVGQEAAQIGSGYGVGHNDHIFPSYREHGVAITHGIDLMSILKMLRGVNHGGWNPEETRFHLYAIVLGSQVLHTTGYAMGVKMD
;
A
#
# COMPACT_ATOMS: atom_id res chain seq x y z
N MET A 1 -4.95 -1.41 27.88
CA MET A 1 -3.72 -1.79 27.18
C MET A 1 -2.69 -0.75 27.54
N THR A 2 -1.66 -1.12 28.28
CA THR A 2 -0.57 -0.23 28.66
C THR A 2 0.50 -0.25 27.57
N PRO A 3 1.37 0.78 27.47
CA PRO A 3 2.49 0.78 26.53
C PRO A 3 3.39 -0.46 26.62
N ASP A 4 3.48 -1.08 27.79
CA ASP A 4 4.27 -2.29 28.02
C ASP A 4 3.64 -3.57 27.42
N ASP A 5 2.35 -3.54 27.10
CA ASP A 5 1.66 -4.69 26.48
C ASP A 5 2.16 -4.99 25.06
N PHE A 6 2.76 -3.99 24.38
CA PHE A 6 3.29 -4.13 23.03
C PHE A 6 4.78 -4.47 22.99
N SER A 7 5.53 -4.22 24.07
CA SER A 7 6.97 -4.47 24.13
C SER A 7 7.34 -5.95 24.05
N ASN A 8 6.38 -6.83 24.37
CA ASN A 8 6.56 -8.29 24.39
C ASN A 8 5.88 -9.01 23.22
N VAL A 9 5.31 -8.29 22.24
CA VAL A 9 4.77 -8.93 21.04
C VAL A 9 5.94 -9.38 20.16
N PRO A 10 6.12 -10.68 19.95
CA PRO A 10 7.22 -11.16 19.13
C PRO A 10 7.05 -10.72 17.69
N MET A 11 8.11 -10.17 17.11
CA MET A 11 8.11 -9.74 15.72
C MET A 11 8.11 -10.96 14.77
N VAL A 12 7.13 -11.03 13.88
CA VAL A 12 7.15 -12.03 12.79
C VAL A 12 8.21 -11.62 11.78
N GLN A 13 9.24 -12.43 11.66
CA GLN A 13 10.34 -12.18 10.73
C GLN A 13 10.60 -13.45 9.91
N LEU A 14 10.43 -13.33 8.60
CA LEU A 14 10.60 -14.42 7.64
C LEU A 14 11.86 -14.25 6.79
N LEU A 15 12.39 -13.03 6.73
CA LEU A 15 13.62 -12.68 6.04
C LEU A 15 14.50 -11.89 7.00
N THR A 16 15.74 -12.32 7.17
CA THR A 16 16.72 -11.59 7.99
C THR A 16 17.29 -10.38 7.25
N PRO A 17 17.87 -9.39 7.95
CA PRO A 17 18.57 -8.28 7.31
C PRO A 17 19.72 -8.72 6.40
N ASP A 18 20.32 -9.89 6.66
CA ASP A 18 21.41 -10.47 5.88
C ASP A 18 20.92 -11.26 4.65
N GLY A 19 19.58 -11.29 4.43
CA GLY A 19 18.96 -11.95 3.29
C GLY A 19 18.74 -13.46 3.46
N GLU A 20 18.93 -13.97 4.66
CA GLU A 20 18.62 -15.38 4.96
C GLU A 20 17.11 -15.56 5.10
N TYR A 21 16.56 -16.52 4.35
CA TYR A 21 15.18 -16.91 4.44
C TYR A 21 15.01 -18.08 5.39
N GLY A 22 14.13 -17.93 6.34
CA GLY A 22 13.78 -19.01 7.26
C GLY A 22 12.57 -18.65 8.10
N VAL A 23 11.59 -19.53 8.11
CA VAL A 23 10.48 -19.43 9.05
C VAL A 23 10.90 -20.06 10.37
N ALA A 24 11.16 -19.23 11.39
CA ALA A 24 11.38 -19.75 12.74
C ALA A 24 10.20 -20.64 13.14
N LYS A 25 10.46 -21.71 13.93
CA LYS A 25 9.45 -22.70 14.31
C LYS A 25 8.18 -22.07 14.89
N GLN A 26 8.34 -20.98 15.64
CA GLN A 26 7.22 -20.20 16.22
C GLN A 26 6.34 -19.48 15.19
N TRP A 27 6.80 -19.37 13.91
CA TRP A 27 6.08 -18.71 12.81
C TRP A 27 5.70 -19.69 11.70
N SER A 28 5.76 -20.99 11.97
CA SER A 28 5.47 -22.04 10.98
C SER A 28 4.08 -21.90 10.34
N GLU A 29 3.12 -21.30 11.03
CA GLU A 29 1.79 -21.01 10.51
C GLU A 29 1.81 -20.05 9.29
N TYR A 30 2.83 -19.18 9.18
CA TYR A 30 2.98 -18.26 8.06
C TYR A 30 3.65 -18.89 6.83
N ALA A 31 4.32 -20.03 6.98
CA ALA A 31 4.98 -20.72 5.88
C ALA A 31 4.00 -21.03 4.73
N GLN A 32 2.77 -21.42 5.07
CA GLN A 32 1.72 -21.71 4.09
C GLN A 32 1.39 -20.59 3.10
N TYR A 33 1.65 -19.32 3.47
CA TYR A 33 1.44 -18.16 2.61
C TYR A 33 2.62 -17.94 1.66
N ILE A 34 3.81 -18.29 2.10
CA ILE A 34 5.05 -18.09 1.35
C ILE A 34 5.29 -19.26 0.41
N ASP A 35 5.00 -20.48 0.83
CA ASP A 35 5.16 -21.70 0.02
C ASP A 35 4.33 -21.69 -1.26
N LYS A 36 3.31 -20.83 -1.32
CA LYS A 36 2.49 -20.60 -2.52
C LYS A 36 3.10 -19.62 -3.51
N LEU A 37 4.11 -18.85 -3.09
CA LEU A 37 4.75 -17.84 -3.93
C LEU A 37 5.80 -18.48 -4.81
N THR A 38 5.84 -18.03 -6.05
CA THR A 38 6.85 -18.43 -7.04
C THR A 38 7.99 -17.42 -7.08
N GLU A 39 9.11 -17.79 -7.72
CA GLU A 39 10.20 -16.86 -8.00
C GLU A 39 9.70 -15.61 -8.77
N ALA A 40 8.76 -15.81 -9.70
CA ALA A 40 8.16 -14.72 -10.46
C ALA A 40 7.39 -13.72 -9.56
N ASP A 41 6.73 -14.21 -8.50
CA ASP A 41 6.03 -13.37 -7.53
C ASP A 41 7.02 -12.53 -6.71
N PHE A 42 8.11 -13.12 -6.25
CA PHE A 42 9.17 -12.38 -5.53
C PHE A 42 9.82 -11.32 -6.42
N LEU A 43 10.11 -11.63 -7.67
CA LEU A 43 10.62 -10.67 -8.65
C LEU A 43 9.63 -9.53 -8.91
N LYS A 44 8.35 -9.84 -8.95
CA LYS A 44 7.29 -8.85 -9.12
C LYS A 44 7.21 -7.92 -7.91
N PHE A 45 7.22 -8.46 -6.70
CA PHE A 45 7.24 -7.66 -5.47
C PHE A 45 8.46 -6.73 -5.43
N TYR A 46 9.64 -7.24 -5.75
CA TYR A 46 10.85 -6.44 -5.79
C TYR A 46 10.77 -5.30 -6.82
N ARG A 47 10.29 -5.60 -8.03
CA ARG A 47 10.10 -4.58 -9.08
C ARG A 47 9.14 -3.48 -8.65
N ASP A 48 8.03 -3.84 -8.03
CA ASP A 48 7.03 -2.88 -7.60
C ASP A 48 7.52 -2.05 -6.40
N MET A 49 8.28 -2.64 -5.47
CA MET A 49 8.96 -1.89 -4.41
C MET A 49 9.98 -0.89 -4.99
N ALA A 50 10.80 -1.32 -5.95
CA ALA A 50 11.77 -0.47 -6.62
C ALA A 50 11.09 0.66 -7.42
N ARG A 51 9.98 0.34 -8.11
CA ARG A 51 9.15 1.30 -8.85
C ARG A 51 8.53 2.33 -7.92
N MET A 52 7.97 1.88 -6.80
CA MET A 52 7.42 2.77 -5.77
C MET A 52 8.50 3.71 -5.21
N ARG A 53 9.68 3.18 -4.86
CA ARG A 53 10.82 3.97 -4.38
C ARG A 53 11.26 5.03 -5.39
N ARG A 54 11.33 4.66 -6.66
CA ARG A 54 11.70 5.58 -7.74
C ARG A 54 10.64 6.66 -7.92
N PHE A 55 9.37 6.28 -7.94
CA PHE A 55 8.26 7.20 -8.05
C PHE A 55 8.26 8.23 -6.93
N ASP A 56 8.44 7.79 -5.70
CA ASP A 56 8.49 8.65 -4.50
C ASP A 56 9.60 9.71 -4.61
N LYS A 57 10.80 9.30 -5.04
CA LYS A 57 11.91 10.23 -5.24
C LYS A 57 11.65 11.27 -6.34
N GLU A 58 11.06 10.86 -7.45
CA GLU A 58 10.74 11.78 -8.54
C GLU A 58 9.63 12.76 -8.13
N ALA A 59 8.63 12.29 -7.42
CA ALA A 59 7.55 13.14 -6.92
C ALA A 59 8.04 14.14 -5.86
N GLU A 60 8.94 13.75 -4.98
CA GLU A 60 9.60 14.66 -4.04
C GLU A 60 10.41 15.74 -4.79
N ALA A 61 11.13 15.36 -5.85
CA ALA A 61 11.85 16.31 -6.67
C ALA A 61 10.92 17.30 -7.38
N LEU A 62 9.77 16.81 -7.90
CA LEU A 62 8.73 17.67 -8.49
C LEU A 62 8.13 18.65 -7.47
N GLN A 63 7.92 18.20 -6.23
CA GLN A 63 7.44 19.08 -5.16
C GLN A 63 8.45 20.17 -4.85
N ARG A 64 9.73 19.82 -4.71
CA ARG A 64 10.81 20.80 -4.46
C ARG A 64 10.94 21.83 -5.58
N GLN A 65 10.56 21.48 -6.80
CA GLN A 65 10.52 22.37 -7.95
C GLN A 65 9.22 23.17 -8.06
N GLY A 66 8.30 23.05 -7.10
CA GLY A 66 7.00 23.71 -7.11
C GLY A 66 6.02 23.16 -8.15
N GLN A 67 6.28 21.97 -8.72
CA GLN A 67 5.42 21.32 -9.70
C GLN A 67 4.27 20.53 -9.06
N LEU A 68 4.44 20.08 -7.82
CA LEU A 68 3.39 19.48 -6.99
C LEU A 68 3.10 20.38 -5.81
N GLY A 69 1.82 20.59 -5.51
CA GLY A 69 1.39 21.35 -4.34
C GLY A 69 1.62 20.60 -3.04
N LEU A 70 1.53 19.27 -3.10
CA LEU A 70 1.71 18.39 -1.97
C LEU A 70 2.35 17.09 -2.43
N TRP A 71 3.29 16.57 -1.64
CA TRP A 71 3.79 15.20 -1.72
C TRP A 71 4.12 14.72 -0.31
N ILE A 72 3.67 13.53 0.02
CA ILE A 72 3.95 12.88 1.31
C ILE A 72 4.82 11.65 1.03
N PRO A 73 6.12 11.70 1.37
CA PRO A 73 7.03 10.58 1.10
C PRO A 73 6.59 9.28 1.78
N ALA A 74 6.80 8.17 1.07
CA ALA A 74 6.49 6.83 1.53
C ALA A 74 7.75 5.94 1.66
N VAL A 75 8.94 6.54 1.60
CA VAL A 75 10.23 5.83 1.75
C VAL A 75 10.25 5.02 3.04
N GLY A 76 10.61 3.73 2.92
CA GLY A 76 10.64 2.77 4.03
C GLY A 76 9.36 1.97 4.20
N GLN A 77 8.29 2.30 3.48
CA GLN A 77 7.01 1.60 3.54
C GLN A 77 6.78 0.67 2.34
N GLU A 78 7.75 0.51 1.45
CA GLU A 78 7.57 -0.21 0.19
C GLU A 78 7.11 -1.64 0.40
N ALA A 79 7.77 -2.39 1.29
CA ALA A 79 7.42 -3.78 1.56
C ALA A 79 6.03 -3.91 2.21
N ALA A 80 5.70 -3.01 3.14
CA ALA A 80 4.39 -3.02 3.80
C ALA A 80 3.27 -2.73 2.80
N GLN A 81 3.45 -1.74 1.92
CA GLN A 81 2.43 -1.34 0.96
C GLN A 81 2.29 -2.34 -0.19
N ILE A 82 3.38 -2.80 -0.77
CA ILE A 82 3.35 -3.79 -1.85
C ILE A 82 2.82 -5.13 -1.32
N GLY A 83 3.29 -5.57 -0.15
CA GLY A 83 2.82 -6.82 0.47
C GLY A 83 1.33 -6.78 0.80
N SER A 84 0.83 -5.71 1.43
CA SER A 84 -0.60 -5.57 1.72
C SER A 84 -1.44 -5.49 0.44
N GLY A 85 -0.96 -4.76 -0.58
CA GLY A 85 -1.66 -4.63 -1.85
C GLY A 85 -1.82 -5.95 -2.60
N TYR A 86 -0.83 -6.85 -2.53
CA TYR A 86 -0.94 -8.21 -3.09
C TYR A 86 -1.72 -9.16 -2.19
N GLY A 87 -1.87 -8.85 -0.91
CA GLY A 87 -2.70 -9.61 0.02
C GLY A 87 -4.21 -9.33 -0.08
N VAL A 88 -4.59 -8.23 -0.73
CA VAL A 88 -6.00 -7.86 -0.94
C VAL A 88 -6.61 -8.71 -2.03
N GLY A 89 -7.83 -9.18 -1.83
CA GLY A 89 -8.60 -9.95 -2.81
C GLY A 89 -9.01 -9.10 -4.02
N HIS A 90 -9.11 -9.74 -5.18
CA HIS A 90 -9.46 -9.04 -6.43
C HIS A 90 -10.81 -8.29 -6.38
N ASN A 91 -11.73 -8.75 -5.53
CA ASN A 91 -13.06 -8.15 -5.38
C ASN A 91 -13.15 -7.17 -4.21
N ASP A 92 -12.09 -7.00 -3.45
CA ASP A 92 -12.08 -6.10 -2.30
C ASP A 92 -11.94 -4.64 -2.74
N HIS A 93 -12.59 -3.74 -2.00
CA HIS A 93 -12.47 -2.31 -2.20
C HIS A 93 -11.49 -1.69 -1.20
N ILE A 94 -10.60 -0.86 -1.68
CA ILE A 94 -9.58 -0.19 -0.89
C ILE A 94 -9.90 1.28 -0.71
N PHE A 95 -9.91 1.73 0.53
CA PHE A 95 -10.11 3.13 0.91
C PHE A 95 -8.79 3.68 1.47
N PRO A 96 -7.94 4.25 0.61
CA PRO A 96 -6.63 4.74 1.01
C PRO A 96 -6.73 6.05 1.80
N SER A 97 -5.68 6.37 2.54
CA SER A 97 -5.50 7.73 3.05
C SER A 97 -4.89 8.62 1.93
N TYR A 98 -3.62 8.90 2.00
CA TYR A 98 -2.95 9.77 1.01
C TYR A 98 -1.54 9.29 0.64
N ARG A 99 -1.11 8.16 1.18
CA ARG A 99 0.27 7.67 1.07
C ARG A 99 0.37 6.28 0.45
N GLU A 100 -0.73 5.60 0.23
CA GLU A 100 -0.80 4.20 -0.20
C GLU A 100 -0.48 4.02 -1.69
N HIS A 101 0.61 4.67 -2.16
CA HIS A 101 1.04 4.64 -3.55
C HIS A 101 1.47 3.25 -4.01
N GLY A 102 2.07 2.45 -3.11
CA GLY A 102 2.44 1.06 -3.39
C GLY A 102 1.21 0.18 -3.58
N VAL A 103 0.19 0.35 -2.75
CA VAL A 103 -1.09 -0.35 -2.93
C VAL A 103 -1.76 0.06 -4.24
N ALA A 104 -1.73 1.36 -4.59
CA ALA A 104 -2.24 1.85 -5.87
C ALA A 104 -1.53 1.18 -7.07
N ILE A 105 -0.21 1.00 -6.99
CA ILE A 105 0.58 0.31 -8.03
C ILE A 105 0.09 -1.13 -8.22
N THR A 106 -0.15 -1.87 -7.14
CA THR A 106 -0.62 -3.27 -7.22
C THR A 106 -2.01 -3.40 -7.82
N HIS A 107 -2.83 -2.34 -7.73
CA HIS A 107 -4.19 -2.24 -8.30
C HIS A 107 -4.22 -1.58 -9.69
N GLY A 108 -3.05 -1.40 -10.30
CA GLY A 108 -2.96 -0.90 -11.68
C GLY A 108 -3.26 0.58 -11.85
N ILE A 109 -3.27 1.36 -10.76
CA ILE A 109 -3.42 2.80 -10.86
C ILE A 109 -2.23 3.39 -11.62
N ASP A 110 -2.53 4.19 -12.63
CA ASP A 110 -1.51 4.92 -13.36
C ASP A 110 -0.87 5.98 -12.45
N LEU A 111 0.45 5.90 -12.29
CA LEU A 111 1.21 6.81 -11.44
C LEU A 111 1.10 8.28 -11.90
N MET A 112 0.91 8.50 -13.21
CA MET A 112 0.69 9.83 -13.73
C MET A 112 -0.66 10.41 -13.27
N SER A 113 -1.67 9.57 -13.09
CA SER A 113 -2.97 9.99 -12.53
C SER A 113 -2.84 10.46 -11.08
N ILE A 114 -2.00 9.82 -10.28
CA ILE A 114 -1.67 10.28 -8.92
C ILE A 114 -1.00 11.66 -8.96
N LEU A 115 0.01 11.84 -9.82
CA LEU A 115 0.69 13.13 -9.96
C LEU A 115 -0.25 14.24 -10.43
N LYS A 116 -1.10 13.96 -11.41
CA LYS A 116 -2.08 14.92 -11.93
C LYS A 116 -3.08 15.36 -10.87
N MET A 117 -3.53 14.41 -10.04
CA MET A 117 -4.43 14.69 -8.93
C MET A 117 -3.74 15.58 -7.89
N LEU A 118 -2.52 15.24 -7.45
CA LEU A 118 -1.78 16.01 -6.45
C LEU A 118 -1.26 17.36 -6.98
N ARG A 119 -1.17 17.50 -8.29
CA ARG A 119 -0.89 18.78 -8.96
C ARG A 119 -2.14 19.66 -9.08
N GLY A 120 -3.34 19.10 -8.87
CA GLY A 120 -4.60 19.82 -9.03
C GLY A 120 -5.07 20.02 -10.47
N VAL A 121 -4.51 19.27 -11.44
CA VAL A 121 -4.93 19.36 -12.86
C VAL A 121 -5.95 18.29 -13.24
N ASN A 122 -6.16 17.29 -12.38
CA ASN A 122 -7.20 16.29 -12.54
C ASN A 122 -7.79 15.94 -11.17
N HIS A 123 -9.01 16.36 -10.92
CA HIS A 123 -9.69 16.11 -9.65
C HIS A 123 -10.32 14.72 -9.55
N GLY A 124 -10.54 14.05 -10.69
CA GLY A 124 -11.14 12.72 -10.75
C GLY A 124 -10.17 11.58 -10.48
N GLY A 125 -8.86 11.80 -10.69
CA GLY A 125 -7.83 10.78 -10.50
C GLY A 125 -8.04 9.56 -11.41
N TRP A 126 -8.85 8.62 -10.95
CA TRP A 126 -9.22 7.36 -11.61
C TRP A 126 -10.66 6.98 -11.25
N ASN A 127 -11.21 5.95 -11.93
CA ASN A 127 -12.53 5.43 -11.62
C ASN A 127 -12.45 4.34 -10.53
N PRO A 128 -12.98 4.55 -9.31
CA PRO A 128 -12.96 3.56 -8.24
C PRO A 128 -13.78 2.31 -8.54
N GLU A 129 -14.81 2.40 -9.36
CA GLU A 129 -15.63 1.24 -9.75
C GLU A 129 -14.84 0.22 -10.58
N GLU A 130 -13.92 0.72 -11.43
CA GLU A 130 -13.08 -0.12 -12.28
C GLU A 130 -11.87 -0.66 -11.52
N THR A 131 -11.27 0.20 -10.71
CA THR A 131 -9.99 -0.10 -10.05
C THR A 131 -10.14 -0.71 -8.67
N ARG A 132 -11.33 -0.59 -8.06
CA ARG A 132 -11.62 -0.96 -6.66
C ARG A 132 -10.70 -0.27 -5.64
N PHE A 133 -10.01 0.75 -6.09
CA PHE A 133 -9.16 1.60 -5.28
C PHE A 133 -9.74 3.00 -5.25
N HIS A 134 -10.25 3.43 -4.09
CA HIS A 134 -10.93 4.71 -3.94
C HIS A 134 -9.95 5.88 -3.96
N LEU A 135 -10.48 7.09 -4.12
CA LEU A 135 -9.66 8.31 -4.17
C LEU A 135 -9.01 8.59 -2.82
N TYR A 136 -7.85 9.22 -2.87
CA TYR A 136 -7.13 9.61 -1.67
C TYR A 136 -7.92 10.57 -0.80
N ALA A 137 -7.87 10.34 0.51
CA ALA A 137 -8.42 11.23 1.52
C ALA A 137 -7.29 11.79 2.39
N ILE A 138 -7.02 13.08 2.28
CA ILE A 138 -5.94 13.74 3.03
C ILE A 138 -6.30 13.88 4.51
N VAL A 139 -7.59 13.95 4.82
CA VAL A 139 -8.06 14.03 6.22
C VAL A 139 -7.86 12.67 6.89
N LEU A 140 -6.95 12.63 7.85
CA LEU A 140 -6.61 11.40 8.59
C LEU A 140 -7.84 10.82 9.30
N GLY A 141 -8.03 9.52 9.10
CA GLY A 141 -9.14 8.77 9.71
C GLY A 141 -10.45 8.80 8.91
N SER A 142 -10.63 9.69 7.93
CA SER A 142 -11.86 9.76 7.13
C SER A 142 -12.10 8.48 6.32
N GLN A 143 -11.05 7.80 5.86
CA GLN A 143 -11.13 6.54 5.14
C GLN A 143 -11.87 5.46 5.95
N VAL A 144 -11.76 5.47 7.27
CA VAL A 144 -12.44 4.51 8.15
C VAL A 144 -13.96 4.69 8.08
N LEU A 145 -14.43 5.93 8.09
CA LEU A 145 -15.86 6.25 7.98
C LEU A 145 -16.40 5.91 6.59
N HIS A 146 -15.64 6.21 5.55
CA HIS A 146 -16.00 5.86 4.17
C HIS A 146 -16.10 4.35 3.98
N THR A 147 -15.10 3.60 4.48
CA THR A 147 -15.10 2.13 4.43
C THR A 147 -16.29 1.55 5.17
N THR A 148 -16.60 2.08 6.37
CA THR A 148 -17.75 1.62 7.15
C THR A 148 -19.05 1.86 6.41
N GLY A 149 -19.25 3.06 5.85
CA GLY A 149 -20.44 3.40 5.08
C GLY A 149 -20.60 2.52 3.84
N TYR A 150 -19.52 2.28 3.12
CA TYR A 150 -19.50 1.37 1.96
C TYR A 150 -19.87 -0.07 2.35
N ALA A 151 -19.24 -0.60 3.41
CA ALA A 151 -19.52 -1.96 3.89
C ALA A 151 -20.96 -2.11 4.39
N MET A 152 -21.56 -1.05 4.97
CA MET A 152 -22.97 -1.04 5.33
C MET A 152 -23.86 -1.12 4.08
N GLY A 153 -23.56 -0.36 3.02
CA GLY A 153 -24.27 -0.42 1.76
C GLY A 153 -24.22 -1.82 1.15
N VAL A 154 -23.04 -2.39 1.01
CA VAL A 154 -22.86 -3.78 0.49
C VAL A 154 -23.63 -4.81 1.28
N LYS A 155 -23.81 -4.60 2.59
CA LYS A 155 -24.57 -5.54 3.43
C LYS A 155 -26.09 -5.39 3.27
N MET A 156 -26.55 -4.25 2.76
CA MET A 156 -27.98 -3.95 2.59
C MET A 156 -28.51 -4.39 1.22
N ASP A 157 -27.63 -4.59 0.24
CA ASP A 157 -27.91 -5.13 -1.09
C ASP A 157 -27.94 -6.67 -1.07
#